data_ec6beee9e09a50a6a95c452f8698a718
#
_entry.id   ec6beee9e09a50a6a95c452f8698a718
#
_cell.length_a   1.000
_cell.length_b   1.000
_cell.length_c   1.000
_cell.angle_alpha   90.00
_cell.angle_beta   90.00
_cell.angle_gamma   90.00
#
_symmetry.space_group_name_H-M   'P 1'
#
loop_
_entity.id
_entity.type
_entity.pdbx_description
1 polymer ?
#
loop_
_entity_poly.entity_id
_entity_poly.type
_entity_poly.pdbx_seq_one_letter_code
_entity_poly.pdbx_strand_id
1 'polypeptide(L)'
;MSLRHIRMLVRYNAWANRSLFDTLAALPEAELSKPRATVFGNILSTLNHNLVVDRIWQAHLQQRPHGYASRNTEATPSLAELDAAQTELDRWYIVYADGLNAADSEAEIDFLFVDGGKGRMQRGDMLLHIVNHKNYHRGFVADMLYQLPA
;
A
#
# COMPACT_ATOMS: atom_id res chain seq x y z
N MET A 1 -0.51 -10.63 -17.56
CA MET A 1 -1.80 -10.06 -17.02
C MET A 1 -2.30 -8.99 -17.98
N SER A 2 -3.60 -8.96 -18.24
CA SER A 2 -4.17 -7.96 -19.16
C SER A 2 -4.23 -6.57 -18.51
N LEU A 3 -4.05 -5.52 -19.33
CA LEU A 3 -4.19 -4.13 -18.89
C LEU A 3 -5.55 -3.84 -18.24
N ARG A 4 -6.62 -4.47 -18.76
CA ARG A 4 -7.95 -4.35 -18.17
C ARG A 4 -7.96 -4.78 -16.70
N HIS A 5 -7.35 -5.90 -16.38
CA HIS A 5 -7.28 -6.41 -15.00
C HIS A 5 -6.41 -5.54 -14.12
N ILE A 6 -5.28 -5.08 -14.61
CA ILE A 6 -4.40 -4.15 -13.88
C ILE A 6 -5.16 -2.86 -13.51
N ARG A 7 -5.83 -2.26 -14.49
CA ARG A 7 -6.62 -1.03 -14.30
C ARG A 7 -7.79 -1.23 -13.33
N MET A 8 -8.44 -2.38 -13.39
CA MET A 8 -9.51 -2.75 -12.46
C MET A 8 -8.96 -2.90 -11.04
N LEU A 9 -7.83 -3.58 -10.87
CA LEU A 9 -7.25 -3.86 -9.56
C LEU A 9 -6.76 -2.62 -8.83
N VAL A 10 -6.13 -1.66 -9.53
CA VAL A 10 -5.70 -0.41 -8.88
C VAL A 10 -6.90 0.45 -8.46
N ARG A 11 -8.00 0.42 -9.21
CA ARG A 11 -9.26 1.09 -8.82
C ARG A 11 -9.94 0.41 -7.64
N TYR A 12 -9.98 -0.92 -7.65
CA TYR A 12 -10.45 -1.70 -6.50
C TYR A 12 -9.64 -1.36 -5.24
N ASN A 13 -8.32 -1.30 -5.36
CA ASN A 13 -7.44 -0.94 -4.25
C ASN A 13 -7.75 0.44 -3.69
N ALA A 14 -7.95 1.44 -4.55
CA ALA A 14 -8.31 2.79 -4.13
C ALA A 14 -9.67 2.81 -3.41
N TRP A 15 -10.66 2.12 -3.95
CA TRP A 15 -11.98 1.98 -3.33
C TRP A 15 -11.89 1.29 -1.97
N ALA A 16 -11.17 0.18 -1.86
CA ALA A 16 -11.02 -0.58 -0.63
C ALA A 16 -10.31 0.24 0.46
N ASN A 17 -9.27 1.00 0.09
CA ASN A 17 -8.59 1.91 1.00
C ASN A 17 -9.55 3.01 1.48
N ARG A 18 -10.34 3.61 0.58
CA ARG A 18 -11.31 4.64 0.97
C ARG A 18 -12.33 4.09 1.96
N SER A 19 -12.90 2.91 1.69
CA SER A 19 -13.85 2.25 2.60
C SER A 19 -13.23 1.99 3.98
N LEU A 20 -11.98 1.54 4.00
CA LEU A 20 -11.28 1.28 5.26
C LEU A 20 -11.02 2.57 6.05
N PHE A 21 -10.48 3.61 5.42
CA PHE A 21 -10.21 4.88 6.10
C PHE A 21 -11.49 5.54 6.60
N ASP A 22 -12.59 5.48 5.85
CA ASP A 22 -13.89 6.00 6.30
C ASP A 22 -14.39 5.26 7.56
N THR A 23 -14.24 3.94 7.60
CA THR A 23 -14.55 3.13 8.78
C THR A 23 -13.68 3.51 9.98
N LEU A 24 -12.37 3.64 9.77
CA LEU A 24 -11.43 3.99 10.85
C LEU A 24 -11.63 5.40 11.39
N ALA A 25 -12.03 6.36 10.53
CA ALA A 25 -12.29 7.73 10.93
C ALA A 25 -13.48 7.87 11.92
N ALA A 26 -14.37 6.89 11.93
CA ALA A 26 -15.52 6.84 12.85
C ALA A 26 -15.18 6.24 14.22
N LEU A 27 -13.96 5.70 14.41
CA LEU A 27 -13.53 5.08 15.64
C LEU A 27 -12.95 6.12 16.63
N PRO A 28 -12.99 5.84 17.96
CA PRO A 28 -12.22 6.60 18.92
C PRO A 28 -10.73 6.55 18.56
N GLU A 29 -10.06 7.69 18.62
CA GLU A 29 -8.64 7.82 18.27
C GLU A 29 -7.75 6.84 19.06
N ALA A 30 -8.06 6.62 20.34
CA ALA A 30 -7.33 5.69 21.20
C ALA A 30 -7.33 4.24 20.67
N GLU A 31 -8.36 3.83 19.93
CA GLU A 31 -8.44 2.49 19.36
C GLU A 31 -7.48 2.30 18.16
N LEU A 32 -7.10 3.37 17.49
CA LEU A 32 -6.22 3.33 16.32
C LEU A 32 -4.77 3.02 16.69
N SER A 33 -4.30 3.51 17.83
CA SER A 33 -2.93 3.31 18.33
C SER A 33 -2.84 2.26 19.44
N LYS A 34 -3.96 1.72 19.91
CA LYS A 34 -4.00 0.71 20.95
C LYS A 34 -3.20 -0.53 20.55
N PRO A 35 -2.29 -1.01 21.43
CA PRO A 35 -1.55 -2.25 21.16
C PRO A 35 -2.47 -3.44 21.00
N ARG A 36 -2.23 -4.23 19.95
CA ARG A 36 -2.98 -5.44 19.63
C ARG A 36 -2.02 -6.57 19.22
N ALA A 37 -2.51 -7.80 19.33
CA ALA A 37 -1.77 -8.98 18.87
C ALA A 37 -1.77 -9.02 17.33
N THR A 38 -0.84 -8.31 16.71
CA THR A 38 -0.67 -8.20 15.27
C THR A 38 0.79 -7.90 14.94
N VAL A 39 1.19 -8.11 13.67
CA VAL A 39 2.59 -7.99 13.23
C VAL A 39 3.19 -6.61 13.54
N PHE A 40 2.45 -5.54 13.29
CA PHE A 40 2.93 -4.16 13.46
C PHE A 40 2.45 -3.49 14.76
N GLY A 41 1.79 -4.22 15.62
CA GLY A 41 1.41 -3.79 16.96
C GLY A 41 0.11 -3.01 17.07
N ASN A 42 -0.33 -2.29 16.04
CA ASN A 42 -1.59 -1.54 16.04
C ASN A 42 -2.05 -1.19 14.62
N ILE A 43 -3.23 -0.58 14.51
CA ILE A 43 -3.85 -0.20 13.23
C ILE A 43 -3.00 0.83 12.49
N LEU A 44 -2.60 1.93 13.15
CA LEU A 44 -1.84 3.00 12.49
C LEU A 44 -0.49 2.52 11.95
N SER A 45 0.24 1.71 12.71
CA SER A 45 1.52 1.14 12.27
C SER A 45 1.35 0.20 11.06
N THR A 46 0.25 -0.53 10.99
CA THR A 46 -0.08 -1.38 9.84
C THR A 46 -0.38 -0.55 8.59
N LEU A 47 -1.14 0.53 8.74
CA LEU A 47 -1.41 1.47 7.63
C LEU A 47 -0.15 2.20 7.18
N ASN A 48 0.72 2.56 8.11
CA ASN A 48 2.02 3.17 7.81
C ASN A 48 2.91 2.22 7.00
N HIS A 49 2.97 0.96 7.40
CA HIS A 49 3.68 -0.08 6.62
C HIS A 49 3.14 -0.17 5.20
N ASN A 50 1.83 -0.22 5.02
CA ASN A 50 1.20 -0.23 3.71
C ASN A 50 1.59 0.97 2.85
N LEU A 51 1.56 2.16 3.42
CA LEU A 51 1.92 3.39 2.71
C LEU A 51 3.41 3.40 2.31
N VAL A 52 4.29 3.04 3.22
CA VAL A 52 5.74 3.01 2.97
C VAL A 52 6.08 2.01 1.86
N VAL A 53 5.51 0.81 1.90
CA VAL A 53 5.74 -0.21 0.87
C VAL A 53 5.21 0.25 -0.49
N ASP A 54 4.05 0.89 -0.54
CA ASP A 54 3.54 1.47 -1.80
C ASP A 54 4.48 2.54 -2.37
N ARG A 55 5.07 3.37 -1.53
CA ARG A 55 6.05 4.38 -1.94
C ARG A 55 7.36 3.76 -2.42
N ILE A 56 7.79 2.67 -1.80
CA ILE A 56 8.95 1.90 -2.25
C ILE A 56 8.71 1.36 -3.66
N TRP A 57 7.56 0.73 -3.90
CA TRP A 57 7.20 0.20 -5.21
C TRP A 57 6.97 1.30 -6.25
N GLN A 58 6.39 2.45 -5.86
CA GLN A 58 6.31 3.63 -6.73
C GLN A 58 7.70 4.05 -7.21
N ALA A 59 8.67 4.11 -6.32
CA ALA A 59 10.05 4.46 -6.67
C ALA A 59 10.67 3.42 -7.62
N HIS A 60 10.41 2.12 -7.40
CA HIS A 60 10.87 1.07 -8.31
C HIS A 60 10.26 1.24 -9.71
N LEU A 61 8.96 1.49 -9.81
CA LEU A 61 8.28 1.74 -11.09
C LEU A 61 8.83 2.98 -11.80
N GLN A 62 9.22 4.00 -11.04
CA GLN A 62 9.84 5.22 -11.54
C GLN A 62 11.36 5.09 -11.75
N GLN A 63 11.93 3.93 -11.44
CA GLN A 63 13.37 3.66 -11.56
C GLN A 63 14.24 4.68 -10.81
N ARG A 64 13.83 5.05 -9.60
CA ARG A 64 14.55 5.95 -8.70
C ARG A 64 14.75 5.33 -7.33
N PRO A 65 15.75 5.79 -6.54
CA PRO A 65 15.89 5.36 -5.14
C PRO A 65 14.66 5.73 -4.32
N HIS A 66 14.23 4.82 -3.44
CA HIS A 66 13.08 5.06 -2.56
C HIS A 66 13.43 5.82 -1.27
N GLY A 67 14.69 5.78 -0.83
CA GLY A 67 15.16 6.53 0.35
C GLY A 67 14.77 5.93 1.70
N TYR A 68 14.11 4.78 1.75
CA TYR A 68 13.71 4.12 3.00
C TYR A 68 14.74 3.10 3.46
N ALA A 69 15.07 3.11 4.76
CA ALA A 69 15.91 2.10 5.41
C ALA A 69 15.08 0.94 6.01
N SER A 70 13.78 1.11 6.11
CA SER A 70 12.83 0.16 6.69
C SER A 70 11.47 0.24 5.96
N ARG A 71 10.61 -0.72 6.22
CA ARG A 71 9.24 -0.77 5.66
C ARG A 71 8.20 -0.06 6.52
N ASN A 72 8.64 0.65 7.56
CA ASN A 72 7.87 1.59 8.36
C ASN A 72 8.70 2.84 8.60
N THR A 73 8.07 3.96 8.91
CA THR A 73 8.76 5.14 9.41
C THR A 73 8.98 5.01 10.92
N GLU A 74 9.98 5.71 11.46
CA GLU A 74 10.28 5.70 12.89
C GLU A 74 9.09 6.27 13.70
N ALA A 75 8.59 7.43 13.28
CA ALA A 75 7.37 8.01 13.84
C ALA A 75 6.16 7.57 13.02
N THR A 76 5.09 7.12 13.70
CA THR A 76 3.84 6.74 13.03
C THR A 76 2.98 7.97 12.80
N PRO A 77 2.59 8.27 11.53
CA PRO A 77 1.71 9.39 11.21
C PRO A 77 0.30 9.21 11.80
N SER A 78 -0.43 10.30 11.92
CA SER A 78 -1.85 10.28 12.28
C SER A 78 -2.71 9.60 11.20
N LEU A 79 -3.95 9.22 11.55
CA LEU A 79 -4.88 8.67 10.55
C LEU A 79 -5.16 9.65 9.41
N ALA A 80 -5.31 10.94 9.72
CA ALA A 80 -5.55 11.96 8.71
C ALA A 80 -4.38 12.13 7.73
N GLU A 81 -3.14 12.09 8.24
CA GLU A 81 -1.93 12.14 7.41
C GLU A 81 -1.80 10.89 6.54
N LEU A 82 -2.06 9.71 7.10
CA LEU A 82 -2.04 8.45 6.36
C LEU A 82 -3.13 8.41 5.28
N ASP A 83 -4.34 8.88 5.59
CA ASP A 83 -5.45 8.95 4.64
C ASP A 83 -5.12 9.86 3.46
N ALA A 84 -4.66 11.08 3.73
CA ALA A 84 -4.30 12.03 2.68
C ALA A 84 -3.19 11.49 1.77
N ALA A 85 -2.13 10.94 2.36
CA ALA A 85 -1.01 10.37 1.62
C ALA A 85 -1.40 9.14 0.81
N GLN A 86 -2.22 8.25 1.38
CA GLN A 86 -2.68 7.05 0.69
C GLN A 86 -3.62 7.39 -0.47
N THR A 87 -4.53 8.35 -0.28
CA THR A 87 -5.46 8.80 -1.33
C THR A 87 -4.71 9.37 -2.53
N GLU A 88 -3.69 10.18 -2.29
CA GLU A 88 -2.83 10.74 -3.35
C GLU A 88 -2.08 9.62 -4.09
N LEU A 89 -1.52 8.69 -3.36
CA LEU A 89 -0.75 7.58 -3.93
C LEU A 89 -1.63 6.62 -4.73
N ASP A 90 -2.83 6.32 -4.25
CA ASP A 90 -3.80 5.48 -4.98
C ASP A 90 -4.21 6.12 -6.31
N ARG A 91 -4.38 7.44 -6.33
CA ARG A 91 -4.63 8.19 -7.57
C ARG A 91 -3.45 8.09 -8.53
N TRP A 92 -2.25 8.20 -8.00
CA TRP A 92 -1.03 8.03 -8.80
C TRP A 92 -0.99 6.66 -9.48
N TYR A 93 -1.29 5.58 -8.75
CA TYR A 93 -1.30 4.23 -9.31
C TYR A 93 -2.37 4.06 -10.40
N ILE A 94 -3.54 4.67 -10.24
CA ILE A 94 -4.59 4.66 -11.27
C ILE A 94 -4.09 5.34 -12.55
N VAL A 95 -3.55 6.55 -12.43
CA VAL A 95 -3.03 7.31 -13.58
C VAL A 95 -1.88 6.56 -14.24
N TYR A 96 -0.97 6.00 -13.45
CA TYR A 96 0.14 5.21 -13.95
C TYR A 96 -0.34 3.99 -14.77
N ALA A 97 -1.25 3.20 -14.22
CA ALA A 97 -1.79 2.02 -14.89
C ALA A 97 -2.58 2.37 -16.17
N ASP A 98 -3.31 3.49 -16.17
CA ASP A 98 -4.05 3.96 -17.34
C ASP A 98 -3.12 4.37 -18.49
N GLY A 99 -1.93 4.85 -18.17
CA GLY A 99 -0.92 5.26 -19.15
C GLY A 99 -0.14 4.10 -19.80
N LEU A 100 -0.25 2.88 -19.27
CA LEU A 100 0.48 1.74 -19.82
C LEU A 100 -0.18 1.17 -21.07
N ASN A 101 0.66 0.77 -22.03
CA ASN A 101 0.27 -0.15 -23.10
C ASN A 101 0.73 -1.59 -22.79
N ALA A 102 0.44 -2.54 -23.67
CA ALA A 102 0.80 -3.95 -23.46
C ALA A 102 2.31 -4.16 -23.35
N ALA A 103 3.09 -3.50 -24.21
CA ALA A 103 4.55 -3.60 -24.18
C ALA A 103 5.13 -3.01 -22.87
N ASP A 104 4.58 -1.90 -22.39
CA ASP A 104 4.97 -1.31 -21.12
C ASP A 104 4.73 -2.27 -19.95
N SER A 105 3.60 -2.96 -19.92
CA SER A 105 3.25 -3.88 -18.83
C SER A 105 4.14 -5.12 -18.80
N GLU A 106 4.66 -5.54 -19.94
CA GLU A 106 5.58 -6.68 -20.09
C GLU A 106 7.05 -6.32 -19.89
N ALA A 107 7.38 -5.02 -19.92
CA ALA A 107 8.74 -4.55 -19.72
C ALA A 107 9.24 -4.88 -18.31
N GLU A 108 10.44 -5.44 -18.24
CA GLU A 108 11.09 -5.78 -16.98
C GLU A 108 11.76 -4.56 -16.35
N ILE A 109 11.66 -4.47 -15.04
CA ILE A 109 12.29 -3.44 -14.22
C ILE A 109 13.23 -4.11 -13.22
N ASP A 110 14.47 -3.65 -13.17
CA ASP A 110 15.42 -3.97 -12.12
C ASP A 110 15.23 -3.04 -10.92
N PHE A 111 15.32 -3.58 -9.72
CA PHE A 111 15.20 -2.80 -8.48
C PHE A 111 16.00 -3.44 -7.35
N LEU A 112 16.17 -2.69 -6.26
CA LEU A 112 16.80 -3.18 -5.04
C LEU A 112 15.74 -3.24 -3.93
N PHE A 113 15.68 -4.39 -3.24
CA PHE A 113 14.92 -4.51 -1.99
C PHE A 113 15.53 -3.64 -0.89
N VAL A 114 14.76 -3.38 0.16
CA VAL A 114 15.22 -2.57 1.32
C VAL A 114 16.49 -3.15 1.96
N ASP A 115 16.64 -4.46 1.95
CA ASP A 115 17.84 -5.17 2.44
C ASP A 115 19.04 -5.15 1.47
N GLY A 116 18.89 -4.53 0.30
CA GLY A 116 19.92 -4.44 -0.74
C GLY A 116 19.91 -5.59 -1.74
N GLY A 117 19.04 -6.58 -1.58
CA GLY A 117 18.88 -7.68 -2.54
C GLY A 117 18.38 -7.16 -3.90
N LYS A 118 18.83 -7.80 -4.98
CA LYS A 118 18.43 -7.45 -6.35
C LYS A 118 17.12 -8.16 -6.73
N GLY A 119 16.22 -7.44 -7.39
CA GLY A 119 14.99 -7.99 -7.96
C GLY A 119 14.81 -7.54 -9.40
N ARG A 120 14.01 -8.32 -10.13
CA ARG A 120 13.56 -8.01 -11.50
C ARG A 120 12.16 -8.54 -11.67
N MET A 121 11.25 -7.71 -12.15
CA MET A 121 9.85 -8.08 -12.41
C MET A 121 9.33 -7.33 -13.63
N GLN A 122 8.35 -7.93 -14.31
CA GLN A 122 7.55 -7.18 -15.27
C GLN A 122 6.73 -6.10 -14.55
N ARG A 123 6.57 -4.96 -15.20
CA ARG A 123 5.84 -3.82 -14.61
C ARG A 123 4.39 -4.17 -14.23
N GLY A 124 3.72 -4.97 -15.05
CA GLY A 124 2.37 -5.46 -14.75
C GLY A 124 2.32 -6.35 -13.50
N ASP A 125 3.31 -7.21 -13.32
CA ASP A 125 3.42 -8.09 -12.16
C ASP A 125 3.71 -7.29 -10.88
N MET A 126 4.49 -6.21 -10.98
CA MET A 126 4.73 -5.30 -9.86
C MET A 126 3.42 -4.66 -9.39
N LEU A 127 2.57 -4.21 -10.30
CA LEU A 127 1.27 -3.63 -9.96
C LEU A 127 0.34 -4.66 -9.32
N LEU A 128 0.33 -5.89 -9.81
CA LEU A 128 -0.41 -6.98 -9.17
C LEU A 128 0.10 -7.25 -7.75
N HIS A 129 1.42 -7.31 -7.58
CA HIS A 129 2.04 -7.54 -6.27
C HIS A 129 1.65 -6.45 -5.27
N ILE A 130 1.66 -5.18 -5.69
CA ILE A 130 1.28 -4.04 -4.84
C ILE A 130 -0.15 -4.20 -4.33
N VAL A 131 -1.10 -4.53 -5.21
CA VAL A 131 -2.49 -4.75 -4.82
C VAL A 131 -2.65 -5.94 -3.88
N ASN A 132 -1.97 -7.05 -4.15
CA ASN A 132 -1.97 -8.23 -3.29
C ASN A 132 -1.40 -7.94 -1.90
N HIS A 133 -0.28 -7.24 -1.81
CA HIS A 133 0.32 -6.83 -0.55
C HIS A 133 -0.64 -5.95 0.26
N LYS A 134 -1.30 -5.01 -0.41
CA LYS A 134 -2.29 -4.13 0.21
C LYS A 134 -3.49 -4.91 0.75
N ASN A 135 -4.02 -5.84 -0.02
CA ASN A 135 -5.10 -6.72 0.42
C ASN A 135 -4.72 -7.52 1.67
N TYR A 136 -3.52 -8.09 1.68
CA TYR A 136 -3.01 -8.88 2.79
C TYR A 136 -3.00 -8.07 4.09
N HIS A 137 -2.47 -6.87 4.08
CA HIS A 137 -2.38 -6.02 5.26
C HIS A 137 -3.69 -5.32 5.62
N ARG A 138 -4.57 -5.02 4.66
CA ARG A 138 -5.95 -4.63 4.98
C ARG A 138 -6.69 -5.73 5.74
N GLY A 139 -6.41 -6.99 5.43
CA GLY A 139 -6.90 -8.12 6.19
C GLY A 139 -6.48 -8.08 7.66
N PHE A 140 -5.24 -7.69 7.96
CA PHE A 140 -4.79 -7.50 9.35
C PHE A 140 -5.56 -6.38 10.05
N VAL A 141 -5.80 -5.25 9.38
CA VAL A 141 -6.59 -4.16 9.95
C VAL A 141 -8.03 -4.62 10.20
N ALA A 142 -8.65 -5.31 9.25
CA ALA A 142 -9.99 -5.85 9.39
C ALA A 142 -10.09 -6.83 10.57
N ASP A 143 -9.10 -7.69 10.76
CA ASP A 143 -9.03 -8.61 11.90
C ASP A 143 -8.94 -7.86 13.23
N MET A 144 -8.15 -6.78 13.29
CA MET A 144 -8.08 -5.93 14.48
C MET A 144 -9.41 -5.25 14.82
N LEU A 145 -10.28 -4.98 13.84
CA LEU A 145 -11.61 -4.41 14.09
C LEU A 145 -12.52 -5.37 14.86
N TYR A 146 -12.32 -6.68 14.73
CA TYR A 146 -13.05 -7.67 15.55
C TYR A 146 -12.61 -7.67 17.02
N GLN A 147 -11.52 -7.04 17.36
CA GLN A 147 -11.01 -6.89 18.73
C GLN A 147 -11.55 -5.64 19.43
N LEU A 148 -12.36 -4.83 18.74
CA LEU A 148 -12.98 -3.64 19.33
C LEU A 148 -14.08 -4.06 20.32
N PRO A 149 -14.33 -3.27 21.38
CA PRO A 149 -15.48 -3.46 22.26
C PRO A 149 -16.78 -3.40 21.46
N ALA A 150 -17.75 -4.21 21.87
CA ALA A 150 -19.07 -4.22 21.26
C ALA A 150 -19.84 -2.90 21.52
#